data_865664d1e4d457d11a4cf2bc5d640e83
#
_entry.id   865664d1e4d457d11a4cf2bc5d640e83
#
_cell.length_a   1.000
_cell.length_b   1.000
_cell.length_c   1.000
_cell.angle_alpha   90.00
_cell.angle_beta   90.00
_cell.angle_gamma   90.00
#
_symmetry.space_group_name_H-M   'P 1'
#
loop_
_entity.id
_entity.type
_entity.pdbx_description
1 polymer ?
#
loop_
_entity_poly.entity_id
_entity_poly.type
_entity_poly.pdbx_seq_one_letter_code
_entity_poly.pdbx_strand_id
1 'polypeptide(L)'
;AFINEEDLGQVLNYKDEIMAINIDDIKRVAKQYLSNDYLALYIEKGKLSKDAKIKKPGYKPIEPPVGKQSLYAQQFKSLPIGQVEEKFMNFGEVQTKRINDRSKLFYTANSENEVFSLTLKYGAGERTFPKIGIAASLMNNAGIMGIYEPQELKKELSKLNVSCNVFAGDDYLYISMRGYENNLPEACQLLARQILMPKLDEKQLSRIKGSTLGSRQQRKDNVQTLGVALNQYIRYGDKSPFIDELTDKQILELQISELT
;
A
#
# COMPACT_ATOMS: atom_id res chain seq x y z
N ALA A 1 13.89 -20.84 2.36
CA ALA A 1 14.90 -21.82 1.89
C ALA A 1 14.42 -23.25 2.14
N PHE A 2 14.23 -23.65 3.39
CA PHE A 2 13.87 -25.05 3.77
C PHE A 2 12.55 -25.56 3.14
N ILE A 3 11.57 -24.69 2.93
CA ILE A 3 10.26 -25.05 2.37
C ILE A 3 10.33 -25.18 0.84
N ASN A 4 11.24 -24.46 0.20
CA ASN A 4 11.35 -24.38 -1.26
C ASN A 4 12.51 -25.23 -1.82
N GLU A 5 13.15 -26.07 -0.99
CA GLU A 5 14.33 -26.87 -1.36
C GLU A 5 15.51 -26.01 -1.89
N GLU A 6 15.53 -24.72 -1.54
CA GLU A 6 16.59 -23.81 -1.95
C GLU A 6 17.87 -24.10 -1.17
N ASP A 7 18.99 -24.11 -1.88
CA ASP A 7 20.31 -24.24 -1.25
C ASP A 7 20.57 -23.03 -0.34
N LEU A 8 20.99 -23.29 0.89
CA LEU A 8 21.33 -22.24 1.85
C LEU A 8 22.41 -21.29 1.30
N GLY A 9 23.32 -21.82 0.46
CA GLY A 9 24.34 -21.05 -0.23
C GLY A 9 23.74 -19.98 -1.16
N GLN A 10 22.68 -20.31 -1.89
CA GLN A 10 21.99 -19.33 -2.76
C GLN A 10 21.37 -18.19 -1.95
N VAL A 11 20.77 -18.50 -0.80
CA VAL A 11 20.20 -17.46 0.07
C VAL A 11 21.26 -16.52 0.62
N LEU A 12 22.41 -17.07 1.02
CA LEU A 12 23.52 -16.27 1.55
C LEU A 12 24.21 -15.41 0.48
N ASN A 13 24.31 -15.93 -0.75
CA ASN A 13 24.98 -15.25 -1.87
C ASN A 13 24.01 -14.36 -2.68
N TYR A 14 22.73 -14.34 -2.35
CA TYR A 14 21.68 -13.63 -3.12
C TYR A 14 22.04 -12.16 -3.39
N LYS A 15 22.59 -11.46 -2.40
CA LYS A 15 23.01 -10.06 -2.56
C LYS A 15 24.11 -9.92 -3.61
N ASP A 16 25.14 -10.77 -3.55
CA ASP A 16 26.27 -10.70 -4.45
C ASP A 16 25.86 -11.10 -5.89
N GLU A 17 24.98 -12.08 -6.03
CA GLU A 17 24.38 -12.47 -7.30
C GLU A 17 23.57 -11.32 -7.92
N ILE A 18 22.74 -10.61 -7.14
CA ILE A 18 22.00 -9.44 -7.62
C ILE A 18 22.95 -8.31 -8.05
N MET A 19 24.00 -8.06 -7.29
CA MET A 19 24.98 -7.02 -7.62
C MET A 19 25.83 -7.34 -8.85
N ALA A 20 25.96 -8.61 -9.21
CA ALA A 20 26.67 -9.08 -10.40
C ALA A 20 25.83 -8.98 -11.69
N ILE A 21 24.50 -8.80 -11.61
CA ILE A 21 23.63 -8.71 -12.77
C ILE A 21 23.94 -7.43 -13.57
N ASN A 22 24.18 -7.59 -14.86
CA ASN A 22 24.43 -6.50 -15.79
C ASN A 22 23.27 -6.36 -16.80
N ILE A 23 23.34 -5.29 -17.60
CA ILE A 23 22.29 -4.97 -18.59
C ILE A 23 22.14 -6.04 -19.67
N ASP A 24 23.20 -6.75 -20.01
CA ASP A 24 23.16 -7.78 -21.05
C ASP A 24 22.51 -9.06 -20.53
N ASP A 25 22.63 -9.37 -19.25
CA ASP A 25 21.86 -10.43 -18.61
C ASP A 25 20.36 -10.13 -18.66
N ILE A 26 19.97 -8.91 -18.35
CA ILE A 26 18.56 -8.48 -18.43
C ILE A 26 18.04 -8.60 -19.87
N LYS A 27 18.81 -8.16 -20.87
CA LYS A 27 18.44 -8.28 -22.27
C LYS A 27 18.32 -9.75 -22.71
N ARG A 28 19.24 -10.60 -22.26
CA ARG A 28 19.24 -12.03 -22.56
C ARG A 28 17.99 -12.69 -22.03
N VAL A 29 17.67 -12.46 -20.75
CA VAL A 29 16.47 -13.03 -20.09
C VAL A 29 15.21 -12.49 -20.74
N ALA A 30 15.14 -11.18 -21.03
CA ALA A 30 14.00 -10.58 -21.73
C ALA A 30 13.77 -11.23 -23.10
N LYS A 31 14.82 -11.47 -23.91
CA LYS A 31 14.71 -12.16 -25.20
C LYS A 31 14.23 -13.61 -25.03
N GLN A 32 14.65 -14.29 -23.97
CA GLN A 32 14.30 -15.68 -23.71
C GLN A 32 12.83 -15.85 -23.30
N TYR A 33 12.32 -14.97 -22.44
CA TYR A 33 11.00 -15.13 -21.81
C TYR A 33 9.93 -14.17 -22.32
N LEU A 34 10.31 -13.04 -22.92
CA LEU A 34 9.39 -12.04 -23.47
C LEU A 34 9.40 -12.02 -25.00
N SER A 35 9.76 -13.15 -25.64
CA SER A 35 9.67 -13.35 -27.07
C SER A 35 8.21 -13.52 -27.54
N ASN A 36 8.00 -13.89 -28.81
CA ASN A 36 6.68 -13.93 -29.44
C ASN A 36 5.74 -15.02 -28.91
N ASP A 37 6.21 -15.92 -28.04
CA ASP A 37 5.41 -17.00 -27.45
C ASP A 37 4.68 -16.51 -26.19
N TYR A 38 3.64 -15.71 -26.39
CA TYR A 38 2.81 -15.22 -25.28
C TYR A 38 1.35 -15.59 -25.48
N LEU A 39 0.63 -15.82 -24.38
CA LEU A 39 -0.82 -15.95 -24.37
C LEU A 39 -1.46 -14.58 -24.11
N ALA A 40 -2.19 -14.07 -25.10
CA ALA A 40 -2.99 -12.87 -24.91
C ALA A 40 -4.41 -13.25 -24.47
N LEU A 41 -4.80 -12.83 -23.27
CA LEU A 41 -6.16 -13.00 -22.78
C LEU A 41 -6.95 -11.70 -22.97
N TYR A 42 -7.98 -11.73 -23.78
CA TYR A 42 -8.90 -10.61 -24.00
C TYR A 42 -10.14 -10.81 -23.12
N ILE A 43 -10.42 -9.86 -22.25
CA ILE A 43 -11.62 -9.85 -21.40
C ILE A 43 -12.55 -8.78 -21.94
N GLU A 44 -13.67 -9.20 -22.49
CA GLU A 44 -14.72 -8.30 -23.01
C GLU A 44 -15.96 -8.36 -22.12
N LYS A 45 -16.68 -7.23 -22.06
CA LYS A 45 -17.95 -7.18 -21.35
C LYS A 45 -19.01 -7.90 -22.19
N GLY A 46 -19.48 -9.03 -21.70
CA GLY A 46 -20.49 -9.83 -22.41
C GLY A 46 -21.22 -10.82 -21.49
N LYS A 47 -22.21 -11.49 -22.03
CA LYS A 47 -22.85 -12.63 -21.36
C LYS A 47 -22.13 -13.91 -21.81
N LEU A 48 -21.63 -14.69 -20.87
CA LEU A 48 -21.10 -16.03 -21.15
C LEU A 48 -22.21 -16.89 -21.80
N SER A 49 -21.89 -17.57 -22.93
CA SER A 49 -22.76 -18.59 -23.45
C SER A 49 -22.89 -19.73 -22.43
N LYS A 50 -24.10 -20.20 -22.18
CA LYS A 50 -24.37 -21.26 -21.19
C LYS A 50 -23.77 -22.62 -21.56
N ASP A 51 -23.19 -22.75 -22.73
CA ASP A 51 -22.79 -24.03 -23.31
C ASP A 51 -21.39 -24.52 -22.91
N ALA A 52 -20.57 -23.66 -22.31
CA ALA A 52 -19.24 -24.01 -21.81
C ALA A 52 -19.28 -24.46 -20.36
N LYS A 53 -19.95 -25.56 -20.03
CA LYS A 53 -19.79 -26.21 -18.72
C LYS A 53 -18.44 -26.93 -18.67
N ILE A 54 -17.43 -26.27 -18.19
CA ILE A 54 -16.16 -26.93 -17.82
C ILE A 54 -16.48 -27.94 -16.71
N LYS A 55 -16.31 -29.24 -17.00
CA LYS A 55 -16.43 -30.27 -15.95
C LYS A 55 -15.35 -29.98 -14.91
N LYS A 56 -15.76 -29.73 -13.66
CA LYS A 56 -14.82 -29.66 -12.56
C LYS A 56 -14.03 -30.95 -12.49
N PRO A 57 -12.69 -30.94 -12.53
CA PRO A 57 -11.92 -32.12 -12.26
C PRO A 57 -12.33 -32.68 -10.91
N GLY A 58 -12.46 -34.00 -10.80
CA GLY A 58 -12.82 -34.67 -9.56
C GLY A 58 -11.74 -34.39 -8.51
N TYR A 59 -11.99 -33.40 -7.64
CA TYR A 59 -11.10 -33.05 -6.53
C TYR A 59 -11.56 -33.81 -5.30
N LYS A 60 -10.71 -34.69 -4.78
CA LYS A 60 -10.88 -35.23 -3.42
C LYS A 60 -10.07 -34.36 -2.47
N PRO A 61 -10.70 -33.68 -1.50
CA PRO A 61 -9.96 -32.94 -0.49
C PRO A 61 -8.97 -33.88 0.21
N ILE A 62 -7.71 -33.46 0.30
CA ILE A 62 -6.74 -34.15 1.13
C ILE A 62 -7.13 -33.86 2.58
N GLU A 63 -7.57 -34.87 3.31
CA GLU A 63 -7.82 -34.73 4.73
C GLU A 63 -6.46 -34.62 5.45
N PRO A 64 -6.13 -33.46 6.05
CA PRO A 64 -4.89 -33.34 6.80
C PRO A 64 -4.93 -34.31 7.98
N PRO A 65 -3.83 -34.99 8.29
CA PRO A 65 -3.78 -35.94 9.42
C PRO A 65 -3.89 -35.20 10.75
N VAL A 66 -5.13 -34.96 11.20
CA VAL A 66 -5.42 -34.28 12.46
C VAL A 66 -4.87 -35.09 13.61
N GLY A 67 -4.03 -34.48 14.44
CA GLY A 67 -3.45 -35.09 15.64
C GLY A 67 -2.17 -35.93 15.38
N LYS A 68 -1.74 -36.16 14.14
CA LYS A 68 -0.45 -36.80 13.87
C LYS A 68 0.67 -35.77 13.81
N GLN A 69 1.69 -35.95 14.63
CA GLN A 69 2.88 -35.12 14.62
C GLN A 69 4.05 -35.95 14.05
N SER A 70 4.86 -35.35 13.16
CA SER A 70 6.09 -35.97 12.71
C SER A 70 7.09 -36.12 13.88
N LEU A 71 8.01 -37.07 13.78
CA LEU A 71 9.11 -37.20 14.77
C LEU A 71 9.89 -35.89 14.91
N TYR A 72 10.11 -35.17 13.82
CA TYR A 72 10.74 -33.85 13.82
C TYR A 72 9.93 -32.81 14.65
N ALA A 73 8.63 -32.75 14.48
CA ALA A 73 7.79 -31.85 15.26
C ALA A 73 7.79 -32.18 16.75
N GLN A 74 7.88 -33.48 17.12
CA GLN A 74 8.01 -33.89 18.50
C GLN A 74 9.37 -33.49 19.08
N GLN A 75 10.47 -33.72 18.33
CA GLN A 75 11.81 -33.29 18.71
C GLN A 75 11.91 -31.77 18.85
N PHE A 76 11.35 -31.03 17.90
CA PHE A 76 11.33 -29.56 17.95
C PHE A 76 10.59 -29.04 19.20
N LYS A 77 9.46 -29.65 19.57
CA LYS A 77 8.74 -29.31 20.80
C LYS A 77 9.48 -29.67 22.09
N SER A 78 10.38 -30.64 22.04
CA SER A 78 11.19 -31.04 23.20
C SER A 78 12.44 -30.17 23.40
N LEU A 79 12.75 -29.28 22.43
CA LEU A 79 13.86 -28.34 22.59
C LEU A 79 13.55 -27.38 23.76
N PRO A 80 14.54 -27.10 24.62
CA PRO A 80 14.37 -26.14 25.69
C PRO A 80 14.07 -24.76 25.07
N ILE A 81 12.93 -24.18 25.43
CA ILE A 81 12.59 -22.82 25.03
C ILE A 81 13.48 -21.89 25.85
N GLY A 82 14.44 -21.23 25.18
CA GLY A 82 15.21 -20.18 25.81
C GLY A 82 14.28 -19.05 26.32
N GLN A 83 14.59 -18.50 27.46
CA GLN A 83 13.91 -17.29 27.90
C GLN A 83 14.25 -16.18 26.91
N VAL A 84 13.24 -15.70 26.20
CA VAL A 84 13.38 -14.51 25.37
C VAL A 84 13.29 -13.32 26.30
N GLU A 85 14.37 -12.55 26.41
CA GLU A 85 14.31 -11.26 27.11
C GLU A 85 13.38 -10.34 26.33
N GLU A 86 12.33 -9.90 26.97
CA GLU A 86 11.40 -8.92 26.39
C GLU A 86 12.13 -7.59 26.24
N LYS A 87 12.38 -7.18 25.00
CA LYS A 87 12.92 -5.86 24.69
C LYS A 87 11.76 -4.87 24.49
N PHE A 88 11.53 -4.03 25.47
CA PHE A 88 10.57 -2.92 25.36
C PHE A 88 11.20 -1.74 24.63
N MET A 89 10.36 -1.02 23.88
CA MET A 89 10.77 0.20 23.22
C MET A 89 11.24 1.24 24.25
N ASN A 90 12.47 1.72 24.09
CA ASN A 90 12.98 2.80 24.93
C ASN A 90 12.56 4.17 24.35
N PHE A 91 11.51 4.76 24.88
CA PHE A 91 11.04 6.07 24.45
C PHE A 91 12.03 7.20 24.67
N GLY A 92 13.06 7.01 25.51
CA GLY A 92 14.15 7.98 25.71
C GLY A 92 15.04 8.20 24.49
N GLU A 93 15.01 7.26 23.52
CA GLU A 93 15.73 7.39 22.25
C GLU A 93 15.00 8.29 21.23
N VAL A 94 13.71 8.57 21.45
CA VAL A 94 12.94 9.45 20.58
C VAL A 94 13.18 10.90 20.96
N GLN A 95 13.84 11.62 20.06
CA GLN A 95 14.06 13.06 20.24
C GLN A 95 12.83 13.83 19.79
N THR A 96 12.48 14.86 20.56
CA THR A 96 11.33 15.73 20.27
C THR A 96 11.81 17.17 20.07
N LYS A 97 11.42 17.77 18.94
CA LYS A 97 11.69 19.17 18.64
C LYS A 97 10.38 19.89 18.29
N ARG A 98 10.12 21.01 18.98
CA ARG A 98 9.02 21.90 18.60
C ARG A 98 9.45 22.73 17.39
N ILE A 99 8.72 22.64 16.28
CA ILE A 99 8.99 23.44 15.08
C ILE A 99 8.31 24.80 15.20
N ASN A 100 7.04 24.80 15.62
CA ASN A 100 6.23 25.99 15.90
C ASN A 100 5.13 25.64 16.91
N ASP A 101 4.19 26.56 17.17
CA ASP A 101 3.13 26.37 18.17
C ASP A 101 2.16 25.23 17.84
N ARG A 102 2.08 24.80 16.58
CA ARG A 102 1.14 23.77 16.10
C ARG A 102 1.84 22.48 15.66
N SER A 103 3.18 22.49 15.55
CA SER A 103 3.92 21.38 14.95
C SER A 103 5.07 20.91 15.84
N LYS A 104 5.15 19.60 16.04
CA LYS A 104 6.25 18.92 16.73
C LYS A 104 6.88 17.90 15.79
N LEU A 105 8.19 17.79 15.84
CA LEU A 105 8.95 16.73 15.18
C LEU A 105 9.34 15.69 16.24
N PHE A 106 9.06 14.44 15.94
CA PHE A 106 9.56 13.28 16.68
C PHE A 106 10.52 12.54 15.75
N TYR A 107 11.73 12.27 16.18
CA TYR A 107 12.70 11.58 15.35
C TYR A 107 13.63 10.69 16.16
N THR A 108 14.10 9.64 15.52
CA THR A 108 15.16 8.76 16.00
C THR A 108 16.09 8.43 14.85
N ALA A 109 17.37 8.25 15.12
CA ALA A 109 18.33 7.84 14.10
C ALA A 109 18.08 6.36 13.74
N ASN A 110 18.17 6.04 12.44
CA ASN A 110 18.20 4.66 12.00
C ASN A 110 19.64 4.18 11.96
N SER A 111 20.02 3.37 12.94
CA SER A 111 21.38 2.83 13.07
C SER A 111 21.61 1.53 12.27
N GLU A 112 20.55 0.95 11.70
CA GLU A 112 20.65 -0.36 11.03
C GLU A 112 20.92 -0.24 9.53
N ASN A 113 20.40 0.82 8.90
CA ASN A 113 20.56 1.04 7.46
C ASN A 113 20.33 2.52 7.09
N GLU A 114 20.66 2.88 5.84
CA GLU A 114 20.54 4.24 5.30
C GLU A 114 19.13 4.58 4.77
N VAL A 115 18.09 3.96 5.30
CA VAL A 115 16.71 4.20 4.85
C VAL A 115 16.00 5.13 5.83
N PHE A 116 15.49 6.25 5.34
CA PHE A 116 14.62 7.10 6.12
C PHE A 116 13.14 6.71 5.98
N SER A 117 12.36 7.03 6.99
CA SER A 117 10.90 7.04 6.95
C SER A 117 10.41 8.35 7.56
N LEU A 118 9.69 9.15 6.78
CA LEU A 118 9.10 10.42 7.20
C LEU A 118 7.59 10.32 7.10
N THR A 119 6.89 10.69 8.17
CA THR A 119 5.42 10.77 8.17
C THR A 119 4.98 12.14 8.68
N LEU A 120 4.25 12.87 7.85
CA LEU A 120 3.52 14.06 8.25
C LEU A 120 2.10 13.63 8.65
N LYS A 121 1.69 14.00 9.85
CA LYS A 121 0.38 13.67 10.41
C LYS A 121 -0.40 14.95 10.69
N TYR A 122 -1.54 15.10 10.05
CA TYR A 122 -2.44 16.24 10.23
C TYR A 122 -3.71 15.81 10.95
N GLY A 123 -4.21 16.64 11.88
CA GLY A 123 -5.45 16.41 12.62
C GLY A 123 -6.71 16.68 11.77
N ALA A 124 -6.75 16.10 10.60
CA ALA A 124 -7.84 16.21 9.64
C ALA A 124 -8.12 14.81 9.05
N GLY A 125 -9.24 14.22 9.36
CA GLY A 125 -9.63 12.90 8.87
C GLY A 125 -11.03 12.89 8.26
N GLU A 126 -11.46 11.74 7.78
CA GLU A 126 -12.74 11.58 7.08
C GLU A 126 -13.95 11.91 7.94
N ARG A 127 -13.87 11.75 9.27
CA ARG A 127 -14.95 12.15 10.20
C ARG A 127 -15.17 13.66 10.22
N THR A 128 -14.12 14.46 10.08
CA THR A 128 -14.20 15.92 10.09
C THR A 128 -14.38 16.48 8.68
N PHE A 129 -13.73 15.86 7.72
CA PHE A 129 -13.69 16.26 6.32
C PHE A 129 -13.98 15.05 5.41
N PRO A 130 -15.24 14.70 5.14
CA PRO A 130 -15.60 13.50 4.39
C PRO A 130 -15.03 13.43 2.97
N LYS A 131 -14.63 14.57 2.39
CA LYS A 131 -13.99 14.65 1.06
C LYS A 131 -12.51 14.33 1.08
N ILE A 132 -11.86 14.28 2.26
CA ILE A 132 -10.40 14.22 2.38
C ILE A 132 -9.82 12.90 1.85
N GLY A 133 -10.55 11.79 1.90
CA GLY A 133 -10.13 10.52 1.32
C GLY A 133 -10.00 10.57 -0.19
N ILE A 134 -10.95 11.25 -0.86
CA ILE A 134 -10.90 11.49 -2.31
C ILE A 134 -9.76 12.46 -2.65
N ALA A 135 -9.58 13.54 -1.86
CA ALA A 135 -8.47 14.48 -2.02
C ALA A 135 -7.11 13.79 -1.86
N ALA A 136 -6.93 12.94 -0.85
CA ALA A 136 -5.71 12.15 -0.64
C ALA A 136 -5.43 11.22 -1.83
N SER A 137 -6.46 10.53 -2.33
CA SER A 137 -6.36 9.66 -3.51
C SER A 137 -6.00 10.44 -4.79
N LEU A 138 -6.53 11.66 -4.94
CA LEU A 138 -6.21 12.53 -6.05
C LEU A 138 -4.77 13.04 -5.94
N MET A 139 -4.33 13.40 -4.73
CA MET A 139 -2.97 13.86 -4.45
C MET A 139 -1.90 12.80 -4.75
N ASN A 140 -2.17 11.51 -4.51
CA ASN A 140 -1.28 10.40 -4.89
C ASN A 140 -1.03 10.30 -6.40
N ASN A 141 -1.87 10.93 -7.20
CA ASN A 141 -1.77 10.96 -8.65
C ASN A 141 -1.57 12.37 -9.19
N ALA A 142 -1.20 13.32 -8.34
CA ALA A 142 -0.93 14.69 -8.72
C ALA A 142 0.50 14.86 -9.23
N GLY A 143 0.67 15.75 -10.20
CA GLY A 143 1.97 16.30 -10.57
C GLY A 143 2.31 17.57 -9.78
N ILE A 144 3.21 18.37 -10.30
CA ILE A 144 3.56 19.71 -9.80
C ILE A 144 3.23 20.73 -10.88
N MET A 145 2.37 21.68 -10.60
CA MET A 145 1.93 22.68 -11.57
C MET A 145 3.12 23.44 -12.17
N GLY A 146 3.19 23.48 -13.49
CA GLY A 146 4.25 24.18 -14.23
C GLY A 146 5.62 23.50 -14.21
N ILE A 147 5.78 22.35 -13.54
CA ILE A 147 7.08 21.67 -13.40
C ILE A 147 7.00 20.22 -13.88
N TYR A 148 6.09 19.42 -13.33
CA TYR A 148 6.01 17.99 -13.64
C TYR A 148 4.58 17.52 -13.88
N GLU A 149 4.38 16.76 -14.95
CA GLU A 149 3.20 15.93 -15.12
C GLU A 149 3.21 14.80 -14.06
N PRO A 150 2.05 14.20 -13.73
CA PRO A 150 1.98 13.13 -12.72
C PRO A 150 2.96 11.97 -12.96
N GLN A 151 3.12 11.56 -14.23
CA GLN A 151 4.03 10.46 -14.57
C GLN A 151 5.52 10.87 -14.49
N GLU A 152 5.82 12.15 -14.77
CA GLU A 152 7.17 12.68 -14.67
C GLU A 152 7.60 12.77 -13.20
N LEU A 153 6.72 13.27 -12.32
CA LEU A 153 6.99 13.31 -10.88
C LEU A 153 7.24 11.90 -10.31
N LYS A 154 6.46 10.90 -10.74
CA LYS A 154 6.69 9.51 -10.36
C LYS A 154 8.06 9.00 -10.81
N LYS A 155 8.50 9.37 -12.01
CA LYS A 155 9.84 9.02 -12.50
C LYS A 155 10.94 9.68 -11.67
N GLU A 156 10.80 10.97 -11.34
CA GLU A 156 11.80 11.67 -10.52
C GLU A 156 11.89 11.07 -9.12
N LEU A 157 10.77 10.80 -8.46
CA LEU A 157 10.75 10.09 -7.17
C LEU A 157 11.37 8.69 -7.28
N SER A 158 11.12 7.99 -8.38
CA SER A 158 11.70 6.65 -8.62
C SER A 158 13.22 6.72 -8.82
N LYS A 159 13.76 7.75 -9.51
CA LYS A 159 15.22 7.96 -9.65
C LYS A 159 15.88 8.19 -8.28
N LEU A 160 15.18 8.85 -7.37
CA LEU A 160 15.63 9.07 -6.00
C LEU A 160 15.43 7.84 -5.11
N ASN A 161 14.84 6.74 -5.63
CA ASN A 161 14.40 5.59 -4.82
C ASN A 161 13.51 6.01 -3.64
N VAL A 162 12.62 6.98 -3.86
CA VAL A 162 11.69 7.49 -2.86
C VAL A 162 10.27 7.08 -3.23
N SER A 163 9.58 6.49 -2.28
CA SER A 163 8.14 6.28 -2.34
C SER A 163 7.42 7.34 -1.49
N CYS A 164 6.33 7.87 -2.03
CA CYS A 164 5.45 8.80 -1.33
C CYS A 164 4.01 8.30 -1.40
N ASN A 165 3.28 8.40 -0.29
CA ASN A 165 1.89 8.00 -0.21
C ASN A 165 1.10 8.96 0.67
N VAL A 166 -0.08 9.37 0.20
CA VAL A 166 -1.03 10.21 0.93
C VAL A 166 -2.28 9.39 1.20
N PHE A 167 -2.69 9.29 2.44
CA PHE A 167 -3.94 8.59 2.79
C PHE A 167 -4.65 9.28 3.95
N ALA A 168 -5.96 9.22 3.93
CA ALA A 168 -6.81 9.68 5.00
C ALA A 168 -7.31 8.49 5.82
N GLY A 169 -7.25 8.63 7.13
CA GLY A 169 -7.94 7.76 8.05
C GLY A 169 -9.11 8.52 8.69
N ASP A 170 -9.76 7.90 9.65
CA ASP A 170 -10.92 8.45 10.34
C ASP A 170 -10.65 9.85 10.93
N ASP A 171 -9.53 10.01 11.65
CA ASP A 171 -9.22 11.22 12.42
C ASP A 171 -8.04 12.02 11.88
N TYR A 172 -7.22 11.43 10.99
CA TYR A 172 -5.96 12.03 10.55
C TYR A 172 -5.70 11.81 9.06
N LEU A 173 -5.08 12.82 8.44
CA LEU A 173 -4.43 12.70 7.14
C LEU A 173 -2.94 12.41 7.36
N TYR A 174 -2.42 11.46 6.59
CA TYR A 174 -1.03 11.05 6.62
C TYR A 174 -0.39 11.26 5.25
N ILE A 175 0.81 11.84 5.26
CA ILE A 175 1.69 11.89 4.09
C ILE A 175 2.97 11.18 4.50
N SER A 176 3.25 10.05 3.89
CA SER A 176 4.39 9.20 4.24
C SER A 176 5.38 9.15 3.08
N MET A 177 6.66 9.31 3.39
CA MET A 177 7.77 9.10 2.45
C MET A 177 8.76 8.09 3.02
N ARG A 178 9.33 7.29 2.14
CA ARG A 178 10.41 6.36 2.47
C ARG A 178 11.42 6.30 1.32
N GLY A 179 12.70 6.28 1.66
CA GLY A 179 13.76 6.24 0.66
C GLY A 179 15.13 6.23 1.30
N TYR A 180 16.19 6.39 0.49
CA TYR A 180 17.54 6.52 1.00
C TYR A 180 17.80 7.91 1.61
N GLU A 181 18.49 7.95 2.74
CA GLU A 181 18.74 9.15 3.55
C GLU A 181 19.38 10.29 2.75
N ASN A 182 20.34 9.95 1.90
CA ASN A 182 21.03 10.93 1.06
C ASN A 182 20.08 11.71 0.13
N ASN A 183 18.93 11.15 -0.22
CA ASN A 183 17.95 11.77 -1.11
C ASN A 183 16.81 12.47 -0.35
N LEU A 184 16.82 12.44 0.99
CA LEU A 184 15.78 13.05 1.83
C LEU A 184 15.57 14.56 1.54
N PRO A 185 16.63 15.40 1.41
CA PRO A 185 16.43 16.84 1.17
C PRO A 185 15.72 17.12 -0.16
N GLU A 186 16.10 16.43 -1.22
CA GLU A 186 15.50 16.60 -2.55
C GLU A 186 14.06 16.07 -2.57
N ALA A 187 13.81 14.91 -1.97
CA ALA A 187 12.49 14.34 -1.81
C ALA A 187 11.54 15.27 -1.03
N CYS A 188 12.02 15.89 0.04
CA CYS A 188 11.25 16.87 0.79
C CYS A 188 10.91 18.13 -0.03
N GLN A 189 11.81 18.58 -0.89
CA GLN A 189 11.54 19.71 -1.81
C GLN A 189 10.47 19.35 -2.84
N LEU A 190 10.53 18.17 -3.44
CA LEU A 190 9.50 17.68 -4.37
C LEU A 190 8.14 17.57 -3.69
N LEU A 191 8.10 16.97 -2.49
CA LEU A 191 6.87 16.85 -1.72
C LEU A 191 6.28 18.21 -1.36
N ALA A 192 7.10 19.15 -0.88
CA ALA A 192 6.65 20.49 -0.54
C ALA A 192 6.04 21.21 -1.75
N ARG A 193 6.68 21.12 -2.92
CA ARG A 193 6.14 21.69 -4.17
C ARG A 193 4.85 21.01 -4.60
N GLN A 194 4.76 19.69 -4.47
CA GLN A 194 3.55 18.94 -4.79
C GLN A 194 2.37 19.34 -3.90
N ILE A 195 2.61 19.54 -2.59
CA ILE A 195 1.57 19.99 -1.65
C ILE A 195 1.13 21.43 -1.95
N LEU A 196 2.08 22.32 -2.23
CA LEU A 196 1.79 23.75 -2.43
C LEU A 196 1.20 24.07 -3.81
N MET A 197 1.58 23.30 -4.83
CA MET A 197 1.17 23.52 -6.21
C MET A 197 0.82 22.20 -6.91
N PRO A 198 -0.21 21.48 -6.42
CA PRO A 198 -0.58 20.20 -7.00
C PRO A 198 -1.16 20.41 -8.41
N LYS A 199 -0.67 19.63 -9.37
CA LYS A 199 -1.28 19.50 -10.70
C LYS A 199 -2.28 18.36 -10.64
N LEU A 200 -3.55 18.69 -10.48
CA LEU A 200 -4.67 17.77 -10.40
C LEU A 200 -5.28 17.54 -11.78
N ASP A 201 -5.86 16.35 -12.01
CA ASP A 201 -6.44 15.95 -13.29
C ASP A 201 -7.90 15.49 -13.13
N GLU A 202 -8.82 16.08 -13.91
CA GLU A 202 -10.24 15.73 -13.93
C GLU A 202 -10.50 14.27 -14.37
N LYS A 203 -9.69 13.74 -15.27
CA LYS A 203 -9.79 12.33 -15.67
C LYS A 203 -9.47 11.40 -14.50
N GLN A 204 -8.49 11.80 -13.70
CA GLN A 204 -8.11 11.05 -12.50
C GLN A 204 -9.19 11.14 -11.43
N LEU A 205 -9.79 12.32 -11.22
CA LEU A 205 -10.94 12.47 -10.33
C LEU A 205 -12.10 11.57 -10.77
N SER A 206 -12.42 11.54 -12.06
CA SER A 206 -13.47 10.67 -12.62
C SER A 206 -13.19 9.18 -12.36
N ARG A 207 -11.94 8.75 -12.47
CA ARG A 207 -11.54 7.36 -12.14
C ARG A 207 -11.70 7.06 -10.65
N ILE A 208 -11.28 7.98 -9.77
CA ILE A 208 -11.42 7.83 -8.32
C ILE A 208 -12.89 7.73 -7.94
N LYS A 209 -13.77 8.60 -8.49
CA LYS A 209 -15.23 8.53 -8.29
C LYS A 209 -15.76 7.14 -8.68
N GLY A 210 -15.43 6.67 -9.88
CA GLY A 210 -15.87 5.37 -10.38
C GLY A 210 -15.38 4.21 -9.50
N SER A 211 -14.11 4.24 -9.07
CA SER A 211 -13.54 3.25 -8.16
C SER A 211 -14.23 3.25 -6.80
N THR A 212 -14.49 4.44 -6.24
CA THR A 212 -15.17 4.58 -4.94
C THR A 212 -16.57 4.01 -4.98
N LEU A 213 -17.36 4.34 -6.02
CA LEU A 213 -18.71 3.80 -6.21
C LEU A 213 -18.71 2.29 -6.44
N GLY A 214 -17.74 1.79 -7.23
CA GLY A 214 -17.57 0.36 -7.45
C GLY A 214 -17.24 -0.40 -6.16
N SER A 215 -16.34 0.14 -5.34
CA SER A 215 -15.98 -0.44 -4.04
C SER A 215 -17.16 -0.46 -3.08
N ARG A 216 -18.00 0.57 -3.09
CA ARG A 216 -19.24 0.59 -2.29
C ARG A 216 -20.22 -0.50 -2.67
N GLN A 217 -20.37 -0.74 -3.97
CA GLN A 217 -21.23 -1.83 -4.44
C GLN A 217 -20.70 -3.19 -3.98
N GLN A 218 -19.38 -3.42 -4.08
CA GLN A 218 -18.76 -4.67 -3.61
C GLN A 218 -18.86 -4.86 -2.09
N ARG A 219 -18.81 -3.77 -1.30
CA ARG A 219 -18.98 -3.85 0.17
C ARG A 219 -20.31 -4.48 0.57
N LYS A 220 -21.38 -4.23 -0.20
CA LYS A 220 -22.73 -4.75 0.08
C LYS A 220 -22.81 -6.29 -0.08
N ASP A 221 -21.95 -6.87 -0.89
CA ASP A 221 -21.90 -8.30 -1.17
C ASP A 221 -20.89 -9.05 -0.29
N ASN A 222 -20.10 -8.32 0.52
CA ASN A 222 -19.06 -8.90 1.36
C ASN A 222 -19.52 -9.05 2.82
N VAL A 223 -19.73 -10.30 3.26
CA VAL A 223 -20.22 -10.63 4.60
C VAL A 223 -19.31 -10.08 5.71
N GLN A 224 -17.98 -10.11 5.52
CA GLN A 224 -17.05 -9.60 6.53
C GLN A 224 -17.19 -8.07 6.66
N THR A 225 -17.30 -7.37 5.53
CA THR A 225 -17.49 -5.91 5.53
C THR A 225 -18.83 -5.54 6.17
N LEU A 226 -19.88 -6.29 5.92
CA LEU A 226 -21.18 -6.08 6.59
C LEU A 226 -21.06 -6.29 8.10
N GLY A 227 -20.30 -7.29 8.55
CA GLY A 227 -20.02 -7.51 9.98
C GLY A 227 -19.27 -6.33 10.62
N VAL A 228 -18.28 -5.78 9.92
CA VAL A 228 -17.57 -4.57 10.37
C VAL A 228 -18.51 -3.37 10.43
N ALA A 229 -19.33 -3.17 9.39
CA ALA A 229 -20.28 -2.07 9.34
C ALA A 229 -21.31 -2.13 10.49
N LEU A 230 -21.81 -3.31 10.79
CA LEU A 230 -22.71 -3.53 11.94
C LEU A 230 -22.02 -3.19 13.27
N ASN A 231 -20.78 -3.64 13.46
CA ASN A 231 -20.00 -3.35 14.67
C ASN A 231 -19.75 -1.83 14.82
N GLN A 232 -19.42 -1.15 13.73
CA GLN A 232 -19.26 0.30 13.72
C GLN A 232 -20.58 1.03 14.03
N TYR A 233 -21.70 0.53 13.50
CA TYR A 233 -23.02 1.10 13.80
C TYR A 233 -23.40 0.92 15.29
N ILE A 234 -23.13 -0.24 15.87
CA ILE A 234 -23.36 -0.49 17.29
C ILE A 234 -22.55 0.49 18.17
N ARG A 235 -21.34 0.85 17.74
CA ARG A 235 -20.47 1.75 18.53
C ARG A 235 -20.81 3.23 18.36
N TYR A 236 -21.17 3.66 17.15
CA TYR A 236 -21.24 5.07 16.77
C TYR A 236 -22.63 5.54 16.32
N GLY A 237 -23.59 4.61 16.16
CA GLY A 237 -24.94 4.90 15.67
C GLY A 237 -24.90 5.55 14.27
N ASP A 238 -25.68 6.60 14.09
CA ASP A 238 -25.76 7.35 12.82
C ASP A 238 -24.45 8.04 12.42
N LYS A 239 -23.49 8.16 13.35
CA LYS A 239 -22.14 8.66 13.07
C LYS A 239 -21.14 7.56 12.72
N SER A 240 -21.63 6.36 12.41
CA SER A 240 -20.82 5.30 11.87
C SER A 240 -20.18 5.73 10.55
N PRO A 241 -18.87 5.48 10.33
CA PRO A 241 -18.20 5.79 9.05
C PRO A 241 -18.86 5.17 7.81
N PHE A 242 -19.70 4.15 7.99
CA PHE A 242 -20.45 3.52 6.91
C PHE A 242 -21.78 4.22 6.59
N ILE A 243 -22.23 5.12 7.46
CA ILE A 243 -23.47 5.89 7.29
C ILE A 243 -23.17 7.37 7.06
N ASP A 244 -22.24 7.93 7.85
CA ASP A 244 -21.81 9.31 7.79
C ASP A 244 -20.68 9.51 6.73
N GLU A 245 -20.87 8.91 5.56
CA GLU A 245 -20.00 9.07 4.40
C GLU A 245 -20.70 9.89 3.31
N LEU A 246 -19.93 10.46 2.37
CA LEU A 246 -20.50 11.15 1.20
C LEU A 246 -21.50 10.26 0.47
N THR A 247 -22.66 10.77 0.14
CA THR A 247 -23.61 10.03 -0.71
C THR A 247 -23.06 9.81 -2.11
N ASP A 248 -23.58 8.82 -2.83
CA ASP A 248 -23.16 8.55 -4.21
C ASP A 248 -23.37 9.77 -5.12
N LYS A 249 -24.47 10.54 -4.89
CA LYS A 249 -24.74 11.79 -5.59
C LYS A 249 -23.65 12.83 -5.31
N GLN A 250 -23.30 13.06 -4.06
CA GLN A 250 -22.22 14.00 -3.68
C GLN A 250 -20.89 13.61 -4.31
N ILE A 251 -20.56 12.31 -4.38
CA ILE A 251 -19.33 11.84 -5.04
C ILE A 251 -19.37 12.15 -6.54
N LEU A 252 -20.48 11.91 -7.21
CA LEU A 252 -20.62 12.19 -8.64
C LEU A 252 -20.50 13.68 -8.98
N GLU A 253 -21.07 14.54 -8.13
CA GLU A 253 -21.09 16.00 -8.32
C GLU A 253 -19.79 16.69 -7.88
N LEU A 254 -18.89 16.00 -7.15
CA LEU A 254 -17.66 16.58 -6.61
C LEU A 254 -16.76 17.16 -7.71
N GLN A 255 -16.20 18.35 -7.48
CA GLN A 255 -15.27 19.03 -8.38
C GLN A 255 -13.89 19.19 -7.76
N ILE A 256 -12.84 19.35 -8.58
CA ILE A 256 -11.46 19.57 -8.11
C ILE A 256 -11.38 20.79 -7.20
N SER A 257 -12.07 21.87 -7.54
CA SER A 257 -12.11 23.12 -6.75
C SER A 257 -12.62 22.94 -5.32
N GLU A 258 -13.28 21.82 -5.01
CA GLU A 258 -13.77 21.51 -3.66
C GLU A 258 -12.76 20.65 -2.86
N LEU A 259 -11.66 20.24 -3.50
CA LEU A 259 -10.62 19.35 -2.96
C LEU A 259 -9.27 20.06 -2.76
N THR A 260 -9.18 21.33 -3.13
CA THR A 260 -7.97 22.17 -3.05
C THR A 260 -8.02 23.14 -1.88
#